data_efae67d5ca5beba859529a3a96f822a4
#
_entry.id   efae67d5ca5beba859529a3a96f822a4
#
_cell.length_a   1.000
_cell.length_b   1.000
_cell.length_c   1.000
_cell.angle_alpha   90.00
_cell.angle_beta   90.00
_cell.angle_gamma   90.00
#
_symmetry.space_group_name_H-M   'P 1'
#
loop_
_entity.id
_entity.type
_entity.pdbx_description
1 polymer ?
#
loop_
_entity_poly.entity_id
_entity_poly.type
_entity_poly.pdbx_seq_one_letter_code
_entity_poly.pdbx_strand_id
1 'polypeptide(L)'
;MFQGLWLSQREFELEPIAMDVDHTNDLVRQHHEGNEAWFSRCDHYRYDLRWRAQEGGDFEAEECIFLMLNPSTADAFKLDPTNRRCFDFTKRERAKYMYVLNIFAYRATDPRDMKSQDDPIGPENDRLIRRWHQRAKETAARYICA
;
A
#
# COMPACT_ATOMS: atom_id res chain seq x y z
N MET A 1 -25.55 -41.10 -0.80
CA MET A 1 -25.68 -40.15 0.31
C MET A 1 -24.35 -39.44 0.46
N PHE A 2 -24.17 -38.33 -0.25
CA PHE A 2 -22.95 -37.53 -0.15
C PHE A 2 -23.23 -36.38 0.80
N GLN A 3 -22.68 -36.45 2.01
CA GLN A 3 -22.60 -35.28 2.91
C GLN A 3 -21.53 -34.35 2.35
N GLY A 4 -21.98 -33.25 1.79
CA GLY A 4 -21.10 -32.18 1.39
C GLY A 4 -20.37 -31.62 2.61
N LEU A 5 -19.06 -31.77 2.63
CA LEU A 5 -18.20 -30.99 3.49
C LEU A 5 -18.31 -29.54 3.02
N TRP A 6 -19.07 -28.74 3.73
CA TRP A 6 -18.95 -27.31 3.74
C TRP A 6 -17.60 -26.99 4.37
N LEU A 7 -16.56 -26.87 3.55
CA LEU A 7 -15.35 -26.19 3.98
C LEU A 7 -15.75 -24.74 4.25
N SER A 8 -15.87 -24.45 5.53
CA SER A 8 -15.93 -23.10 6.06
C SER A 8 -14.99 -22.23 5.26
N GLN A 9 -15.53 -21.23 4.55
CA GLN A 9 -14.77 -20.08 4.12
C GLN A 9 -14.19 -19.47 5.40
N ARG A 10 -12.97 -19.86 5.74
CA ARG A 10 -12.15 -19.03 6.59
C ARG A 10 -11.97 -17.76 5.78
N GLU A 11 -12.65 -16.72 6.20
CA GLU A 11 -12.22 -15.37 5.93
C GLU A 11 -10.74 -15.32 6.27
N PHE A 12 -9.91 -15.39 5.26
CA PHE A 12 -8.56 -14.93 5.37
C PHE A 12 -8.70 -13.42 5.56
N GLU A 13 -9.00 -12.99 6.78
CA GLU A 13 -8.53 -11.72 7.27
C GLU A 13 -7.02 -11.82 7.15
N LEU A 14 -6.50 -11.32 6.04
CA LEU A 14 -5.07 -11.14 5.87
C LEU A 14 -4.68 -10.22 7.02
N GLU A 15 -4.12 -10.85 8.06
CA GLU A 15 -3.48 -10.14 9.16
C GLU A 15 -2.73 -8.97 8.53
N PRO A 16 -2.94 -7.73 9.01
CA PRO A 16 -2.14 -6.62 8.56
C PRO A 16 -0.70 -7.09 8.63
N ILE A 17 0.05 -6.95 7.55
CA ILE A 17 1.43 -7.45 7.47
C ILE A 17 2.10 -7.05 8.77
N ALA A 18 2.26 -8.02 9.71
CA ALA A 18 2.86 -7.76 10.99
C ALA A 18 4.27 -7.24 10.68
N MET A 19 4.45 -5.94 10.80
CA MET A 19 5.75 -5.32 10.66
C MET A 19 6.56 -5.88 11.82
N ASP A 20 7.67 -6.51 11.51
CA ASP A 20 8.50 -7.21 12.49
C ASP A 20 8.83 -6.28 13.65
N VAL A 21 8.60 -6.74 14.87
CA VAL A 21 8.40 -5.92 16.08
C VAL A 21 9.60 -5.03 16.44
N ASP A 22 10.78 -5.32 15.90
CA ASP A 22 12.03 -4.64 16.32
C ASP A 22 12.23 -3.23 15.70
N HIS A 23 11.50 -2.86 14.64
CA HIS A 23 11.64 -1.55 14.00
C HIS A 23 10.32 -0.74 13.92
N THR A 24 9.22 -1.23 14.49
CA THR A 24 7.92 -0.56 14.46
C THR A 24 7.86 0.70 15.34
N ASN A 25 8.81 0.88 16.24
CA ASN A 25 8.81 2.05 17.12
C ASN A 25 9.06 3.39 16.39
N ASP A 26 9.55 3.35 15.16
CA ASP A 26 9.84 4.54 14.36
C ASP A 26 8.79 4.83 13.29
N LEU A 27 7.73 4.02 13.21
CA LEU A 27 6.67 4.18 12.23
C LEU A 27 5.37 4.68 12.87
N VAL A 28 4.70 5.58 12.17
CA VAL A 28 3.39 6.12 12.54
C VAL A 28 2.35 5.67 11.53
N ARG A 29 1.32 4.97 12.02
CA ARG A 29 0.18 4.54 11.21
C ARG A 29 -0.92 5.58 11.29
N GLN A 30 -1.39 6.06 10.14
CA GLN A 30 -2.68 6.73 10.00
C GLN A 30 -3.72 5.72 9.51
N HIS A 31 -4.91 5.78 10.07
CA HIS A 31 -6.03 4.94 9.66
C HIS A 31 -7.32 5.77 9.60
N HIS A 32 -8.07 5.61 8.52
CA HIS A 32 -9.38 6.26 8.33
C HIS A 32 -10.27 5.43 7.40
N GLU A 33 -11.43 4.99 7.88
CA GLU A 33 -12.45 4.28 7.08
C GLU A 33 -11.90 3.10 6.22
N GLY A 34 -10.99 2.31 6.78
CA GLY A 34 -10.35 1.20 6.08
C GLY A 34 -9.18 1.57 5.18
N ASN A 35 -8.85 2.86 5.07
CA ASN A 35 -7.64 3.36 4.42
C ASN A 35 -6.51 3.48 5.42
N GLU A 36 -5.27 3.32 4.96
CA GLU A 36 -4.09 3.39 5.80
C GLU A 36 -2.94 4.11 5.09
N ALA A 37 -2.11 4.76 5.89
CA ALA A 37 -0.83 5.27 5.45
C ALA A 37 0.21 5.10 6.57
N TRP A 38 1.42 4.73 6.20
CA TRP A 38 2.53 4.54 7.12
C TRP A 38 3.63 5.57 6.88
N PHE A 39 3.99 6.28 7.92
CA PHE A 39 4.97 7.36 7.91
C PHE A 39 6.12 7.08 8.87
N SER A 40 7.26 7.72 8.63
CA SER A 40 8.27 7.87 9.67
C SER A 40 7.76 8.78 10.80
N ARG A 41 8.32 8.62 11.99
CA ARG A 41 7.98 9.48 13.13
C ARG A 41 8.31 10.96 12.87
N CYS A 42 9.35 11.25 12.09
CA CYS A 42 9.70 12.62 11.70
C CYS A 42 8.81 13.18 10.58
N ASP A 43 7.88 12.39 10.03
CA ASP A 43 6.96 12.75 8.95
C ASP A 43 7.62 13.09 7.59
N HIS A 44 8.91 12.88 7.45
CA HIS A 44 9.62 13.12 6.18
C HIS A 44 9.41 12.00 5.16
N TYR A 45 9.10 10.78 5.62
CA TYR A 45 8.91 9.63 4.76
C TYR A 45 7.49 9.09 4.85
N ARG A 46 6.92 8.70 3.70
CA ARG A 46 5.75 7.85 3.61
C ARG A 46 6.14 6.54 2.95
N TYR A 47 6.02 5.45 3.68
CA TYR A 47 6.46 4.14 3.22
C TYR A 47 5.38 3.37 2.48
N ASP A 48 4.12 3.56 2.85
CA ASP A 48 2.99 2.80 2.32
C ASP A 48 1.72 3.66 2.33
N LEU A 49 0.88 3.45 1.32
CA LEU A 49 -0.47 4.01 1.24
C LEU A 49 -1.41 2.93 0.75
N ARG A 50 -2.44 2.62 1.54
CA ARG A 50 -3.50 1.68 1.19
C ARG A 50 -4.86 2.37 1.18
N TRP A 51 -5.60 2.18 0.12
CA TRP A 51 -6.97 2.63 0.03
C TRP A 51 -7.90 1.51 -0.39
N ARG A 52 -9.03 1.37 0.33
CA ARG A 52 -10.08 0.44 -0.05
C ARG A 52 -10.85 1.02 -1.24
N ALA A 53 -10.78 0.33 -2.38
CA ALA A 53 -11.42 0.77 -3.61
C ALA A 53 -12.86 0.27 -3.74
N GLN A 54 -13.18 -0.88 -3.15
CA GLN A 54 -14.52 -1.48 -3.20
C GLN A 54 -14.89 -2.13 -1.87
N GLU A 55 -16.19 -2.07 -1.54
CA GLU A 55 -16.80 -2.73 -0.40
C GLU A 55 -17.74 -3.82 -0.91
N GLY A 56 -17.43 -5.07 -0.61
CA GLY A 56 -18.25 -6.21 -1.01
C GLY A 56 -18.30 -6.49 -2.50
N GLY A 57 -18.60 -7.70 -2.88
CA GLY A 57 -18.75 -8.13 -4.28
C GLY A 57 -17.64 -9.06 -4.75
N ASP A 58 -17.76 -9.49 -6.01
CA ASP A 58 -16.77 -10.32 -6.66
C ASP A 58 -15.60 -9.45 -7.14
N PHE A 59 -14.43 -9.67 -6.56
CA PHE A 59 -13.20 -9.01 -6.99
C PHE A 59 -12.48 -9.88 -8.00
N GLU A 60 -11.86 -9.24 -9.00
CA GLU A 60 -10.98 -9.93 -9.96
C GLU A 60 -9.53 -9.98 -9.45
N ALA A 61 -9.18 -9.11 -8.50
CA ALA A 61 -7.91 -9.09 -7.81
C ALA A 61 -8.10 -8.55 -6.38
N GLU A 62 -7.32 -9.06 -5.44
CA GLU A 62 -7.29 -8.48 -4.09
C GLU A 62 -6.69 -7.08 -4.12
N GLU A 63 -5.63 -6.89 -4.89
CA GLU A 63 -4.79 -5.70 -4.81
C GLU A 63 -4.34 -5.21 -6.20
N CYS A 64 -4.32 -3.90 -6.39
CA CYS A 64 -3.49 -3.21 -7.37
C CYS A 64 -2.35 -2.50 -6.62
N ILE A 65 -1.12 -2.90 -6.87
CA ILE A 65 0.08 -2.34 -6.25
C ILE A 65 0.78 -1.44 -7.27
N PHE A 66 0.92 -0.17 -6.95
CA PHE A 66 1.63 0.82 -7.76
C PHE A 66 2.99 1.11 -7.14
N LEU A 67 4.07 0.93 -7.91
CA LEU A 67 5.41 1.40 -7.55
C LEU A 67 5.70 2.68 -8.34
N MET A 68 5.80 3.79 -7.62
CA MET A 68 5.95 5.14 -8.18
C MET A 68 7.27 5.78 -7.76
N LEU A 69 7.52 7.04 -8.14
CA LEU A 69 8.78 7.72 -7.87
C LEU A 69 8.92 8.09 -6.39
N ASN A 70 8.10 9.03 -5.92
CA ASN A 70 8.14 9.51 -4.54
C ASN A 70 6.74 9.96 -4.07
N PRO A 71 6.47 9.91 -2.75
CA PRO A 71 5.21 10.39 -2.21
C PRO A 71 5.13 11.92 -2.18
N SER A 72 3.90 12.43 -2.37
CA SER A 72 3.58 13.84 -2.20
C SER A 72 2.65 14.01 -0.98
N THR A 73 1.43 14.44 -1.18
CA THR A 73 0.52 14.87 -0.10
C THR A 73 -0.55 13.85 0.27
N ALA A 74 -0.69 12.73 -0.47
CA ALA A 74 -1.70 11.72 -0.17
C ALA A 74 -1.44 11.01 1.16
N ASP A 75 -2.50 10.75 1.90
CA ASP A 75 -2.51 10.06 3.19
C ASP A 75 -3.77 9.20 3.37
N ALA A 76 -4.07 8.73 4.59
CA ALA A 76 -5.26 7.93 4.87
C ALA A 76 -6.58 8.70 4.75
N PHE A 77 -6.55 10.03 4.72
CA PHE A 77 -7.73 10.90 4.69
C PHE A 77 -7.99 11.48 3.30
N LYS A 78 -6.94 11.70 2.51
CA LYS A 78 -7.03 12.41 1.23
C LYS A 78 -6.04 11.87 0.20
N LEU A 79 -6.52 11.68 -1.03
CA LEU A 79 -5.67 11.39 -2.19
C LEU A 79 -5.26 12.67 -2.91
N ASP A 80 -4.01 12.73 -3.34
CA ASP A 80 -3.55 13.69 -4.32
C ASP A 80 -4.03 13.32 -5.75
N PRO A 81 -3.90 14.20 -6.75
CA PRO A 81 -4.40 13.95 -8.10
C PRO A 81 -3.83 12.68 -8.75
N THR A 82 -2.56 12.35 -8.51
CA THR A 82 -1.91 11.16 -9.08
C THR A 82 -2.46 9.90 -8.43
N ASN A 83 -2.53 9.85 -7.11
CA ASN A 83 -3.09 8.72 -6.39
C ASN A 83 -4.60 8.56 -6.64
N ARG A 84 -5.33 9.66 -6.93
CA ARG A 84 -6.73 9.58 -7.36
C ARG A 84 -6.87 8.80 -8.68
N ARG A 85 -6.00 9.03 -9.65
CA ARG A 85 -6.00 8.28 -10.92
C ARG A 85 -5.69 6.80 -10.71
N CYS A 86 -4.74 6.48 -9.83
CA CYS A 86 -4.43 5.09 -9.44
C CYS A 86 -5.64 4.41 -8.78
N PHE A 87 -6.36 5.14 -7.92
CA PHE A 87 -7.56 4.66 -7.26
C PHE A 87 -8.70 4.38 -8.26
N ASP A 88 -8.94 5.29 -9.20
CA ASP A 88 -9.95 5.09 -10.24
C ASP A 88 -9.59 3.91 -11.17
N PHE A 89 -8.30 3.72 -11.46
CA PHE A 89 -7.81 2.54 -12.17
C PHE A 89 -8.09 1.27 -11.37
N THR A 90 -7.77 1.25 -10.08
CA THR A 90 -8.01 0.10 -9.18
C THR A 90 -9.48 -0.31 -9.17
N LYS A 91 -10.39 0.67 -9.13
CA LYS A 91 -11.84 0.42 -9.21
C LYS A 91 -12.26 -0.20 -10.55
N ARG A 92 -11.75 0.33 -11.66
CA ARG A 92 -12.02 -0.17 -13.00
C ARG A 92 -11.52 -1.61 -13.19
N GLU A 93 -10.38 -1.94 -12.59
CA GLU A 93 -9.80 -3.28 -12.59
C GLU A 93 -10.46 -4.24 -11.60
N ARG A 94 -11.51 -3.80 -10.91
CA ARG A 94 -12.26 -4.58 -9.91
C ARG A 94 -11.37 -5.19 -8.83
N ALA A 95 -10.34 -4.45 -8.42
CA ALA A 95 -9.52 -4.81 -7.27
C ALA A 95 -10.07 -4.21 -5.98
N LYS A 96 -9.91 -4.92 -4.88
CA LYS A 96 -10.43 -4.53 -3.57
C LYS A 96 -9.66 -3.38 -2.95
N TYR A 97 -8.33 -3.43 -3.07
CA TYR A 97 -7.42 -2.43 -2.52
C TYR A 97 -6.49 -1.83 -3.55
N MET A 98 -6.21 -0.54 -3.39
CA MET A 98 -5.07 0.14 -3.98
C MET A 98 -3.94 0.20 -2.95
N TYR A 99 -2.74 -0.19 -3.36
CA TYR A 99 -1.50 0.06 -2.62
C TYR A 99 -0.56 0.92 -3.42
N VAL A 100 0.07 1.89 -2.77
CA VAL A 100 1.08 2.74 -3.40
C VAL A 100 2.36 2.68 -2.60
N LEU A 101 3.40 2.21 -3.26
CA LEU A 101 4.78 2.21 -2.82
C LEU A 101 5.58 3.20 -3.65
N ASN A 102 6.70 3.64 -3.15
CA ASN A 102 7.55 4.59 -3.85
C ASN A 102 9.01 4.13 -3.82
N ILE A 103 9.74 4.31 -4.93
CA ILE A 103 11.18 4.01 -5.00
C ILE A 103 11.94 4.84 -3.97
N PHE A 104 11.54 6.11 -3.83
CA PHE A 104 12.03 7.01 -2.80
C PHE A 104 10.89 7.31 -1.83
N ALA A 105 11.08 7.08 -0.54
CA ALA A 105 10.03 7.30 0.45
C ALA A 105 9.94 8.77 0.92
N TYR A 106 10.94 9.61 0.61
CA TYR A 106 10.93 11.02 1.00
C TYR A 106 9.77 11.77 0.35
N ARG A 107 8.99 12.46 1.17
CA ARG A 107 7.80 13.21 0.75
C ARG A 107 8.19 14.54 0.15
N ALA A 108 7.88 14.74 -1.12
CA ALA A 108 8.09 16.00 -1.81
C ALA A 108 7.07 16.16 -2.95
N THR A 109 6.56 17.37 -3.13
CA THR A 109 5.71 17.71 -4.27
C THR A 109 6.56 17.90 -5.53
N ASP A 110 7.72 18.51 -5.39
CA ASP A 110 8.72 18.61 -6.47
C ASP A 110 9.77 17.50 -6.31
N PRO A 111 9.97 16.64 -7.31
CA PRO A 111 11.00 15.58 -7.25
C PRO A 111 12.43 16.12 -7.07
N ARG A 112 12.71 17.37 -7.40
CA ARG A 112 14.02 17.99 -7.17
C ARG A 112 14.33 18.15 -5.69
N ASP A 113 13.30 18.46 -4.88
CA ASP A 113 13.44 18.59 -3.43
C ASP A 113 13.79 17.22 -2.81
N MET A 114 13.15 16.15 -3.29
CA MET A 114 13.47 14.79 -2.87
C MET A 114 14.91 14.41 -3.24
N LYS A 115 15.35 14.69 -4.47
CA LYS A 115 16.69 14.35 -4.95
C LYS A 115 17.81 15.11 -4.22
N SER A 116 17.50 16.25 -3.62
CA SER A 116 18.47 17.06 -2.86
C SER A 116 18.68 16.58 -1.42
N GLN A 117 17.93 15.58 -0.97
CA GLN A 117 18.05 15.05 0.38
C GLN A 117 19.21 14.07 0.52
N ASP A 118 19.81 13.99 1.70
CA ASP A 118 20.91 13.06 2.00
C ASP A 118 20.46 11.61 1.90
N ASP A 119 19.24 11.28 2.36
CA ASP A 119 18.62 9.97 2.23
C ASP A 119 17.21 10.08 1.63
N PRO A 120 17.08 10.13 0.30
CA PRO A 120 15.76 10.18 -0.33
C PRO A 120 15.02 8.83 -0.30
N ILE A 121 15.73 7.72 -0.15
CA ILE A 121 15.15 6.38 -0.10
C ILE A 121 14.39 6.17 1.20
N GLY A 122 15.01 6.50 2.31
CA GLY A 122 14.50 6.27 3.65
C GLY A 122 14.87 4.89 4.23
N PRO A 123 15.11 4.82 5.54
CA PRO A 123 15.73 3.66 6.20
C PRO A 123 14.93 2.35 6.06
N GLU A 124 13.60 2.42 5.97
CA GLU A 124 12.72 1.24 5.94
C GLU A 124 12.19 0.89 4.54
N ASN A 125 12.42 1.75 3.56
CA ASN A 125 11.72 1.67 2.27
C ASN A 125 12.06 0.40 1.49
N ASP A 126 13.32 0.08 1.32
CA ASP A 126 13.76 -1.09 0.55
C ASP A 126 13.24 -2.40 1.15
N ARG A 127 13.20 -2.48 2.48
CA ARG A 127 12.68 -3.65 3.19
C ARG A 127 11.18 -3.83 2.89
N LEU A 128 10.43 -2.74 2.94
CA LEU A 128 8.99 -2.76 2.68
C LEU A 128 8.67 -3.07 1.21
N ILE A 129 9.40 -2.50 0.26
CA ILE A 129 9.23 -2.81 -1.17
C ILE A 129 9.47 -4.29 -1.44
N ARG A 130 10.56 -4.87 -0.90
CA ARG A 130 10.85 -6.31 -1.08
C ARG A 130 9.74 -7.19 -0.51
N ARG A 131 9.22 -6.84 0.64
CA ARG A 131 8.11 -7.56 1.29
C ARG A 131 6.84 -7.50 0.45
N TRP A 132 6.47 -6.33 -0.06
CA TRP A 132 5.32 -6.17 -0.95
C TRP A 132 5.49 -6.91 -2.26
N HIS A 133 6.69 -6.90 -2.82
CA HIS A 133 6.99 -7.67 -4.02
C HIS A 133 6.84 -9.18 -3.80
N GLN A 134 7.30 -9.69 -2.67
CA GLN A 134 7.12 -11.11 -2.32
C GLN A 134 5.64 -11.44 -2.15
N ARG A 135 4.89 -10.61 -1.43
CA ARG A 135 3.45 -10.77 -1.27
C ARG A 135 2.71 -10.78 -2.63
N ALA A 136 3.06 -9.89 -3.52
CA ALA A 136 2.44 -9.82 -4.85
C ALA A 136 2.63 -11.10 -5.67
N LYS A 137 3.71 -11.86 -5.43
CA LYS A 137 3.91 -13.18 -6.05
C LYS A 137 3.05 -14.27 -5.44
N GLU A 138 2.68 -14.13 -4.18
CA GLU A 138 1.87 -15.11 -3.43
C GLU A 138 0.37 -14.88 -3.60
N THR A 139 -0.02 -13.68 -3.98
CA THR A 139 -1.41 -13.27 -4.19
C THR A 139 -1.67 -12.98 -5.68
N ALA A 140 -2.93 -12.94 -6.09
CA ALA A 140 -3.30 -12.52 -7.45
C ALA A 140 -3.25 -10.98 -7.61
N ALA A 141 -2.23 -10.34 -7.05
CA ALA A 141 -2.07 -8.90 -7.11
C ALA A 141 -1.63 -8.44 -8.51
N ARG A 142 -2.15 -7.30 -8.95
CA ARG A 142 -1.66 -6.61 -10.15
C ARG A 142 -0.58 -5.62 -9.72
N TYR A 143 0.64 -5.81 -10.21
CA TYR A 143 1.78 -4.98 -9.89
C TYR A 143 2.10 -4.05 -11.05
N ILE A 144 2.10 -2.74 -10.81
CA ILE A 144 2.24 -1.70 -11.84
C ILE A 144 3.39 -0.78 -11.45
N CYS A 145 4.41 -0.71 -12.33
CA CYS A 145 5.48 0.27 -12.22
C CYS A 145 5.12 1.49 -13.10
N ALA A 146 5.12 2.67 -12.50
CA ALA A 146 4.72 3.93 -13.15
C ALA A 146 5.75 5.04 -12.89
#